data_caddb73c538d834e8555f51363f272c9
#
_entry.id   caddb73c538d834e8555f51363f272c9
#
_cell.length_a   1.000
_cell.length_b   1.000
_cell.length_c   1.000
_cell.angle_alpha   90.00
_cell.angle_beta   90.00
_cell.angle_gamma   90.00
#
_symmetry.space_group_name_H-M   'P 1'
#
loop_
_entity.id
_entity.type
_entity.pdbx_description
1 polymer ?
#
loop_
_entity_poly.entity_id
_entity_poly.type
_entity_poly.pdbx_seq_one_letter_code
_entity_poly.pdbx_strand_id
1 'polypeptide(L)'
;MTEFGVWLSYATEAEADAYFGSSPNRRDWFAEDAEDRRAALAEATRHVDTYRFAGARTDSYQDLEFPRDGETEVPVRVKSTVCEQALYLLTNPDWEQRLNAHAQGVTSQSTGGSVESYGARAELLSAKALRLLRPYLLRGGKLV
;
A
#
# COMPACT_ATOMS: atom_id res chain seq x y z
N MET A 1 6.81 14.09 15.62
CA MET A 1 7.85 13.94 14.64
C MET A 1 8.26 12.48 14.49
N THR A 2 8.38 12.00 13.29
CA THR A 2 8.73 10.62 13.05
C THR A 2 10.23 10.44 13.06
N GLU A 3 10.71 9.44 13.78
CA GLU A 3 12.13 9.14 13.83
C GLU A 3 12.41 7.94 12.95
N PHE A 4 13.63 7.89 12.44
CA PHE A 4 14.05 6.71 11.67
C PHE A 4 14.05 5.51 12.59
N GLY A 5 13.64 4.37 12.08
CA GLY A 5 13.58 3.16 12.87
C GLY A 5 12.27 2.93 13.59
N VAL A 6 11.38 3.91 13.57
CA VAL A 6 10.06 3.73 14.16
C VAL A 6 9.19 3.01 13.13
N TRP A 7 8.58 1.93 13.54
CA TRP A 7 7.79 1.10 12.64
C TRP A 7 6.33 1.52 12.70
N LEU A 8 6.02 2.63 12.03
CA LEU A 8 4.66 3.11 11.96
C LEU A 8 3.85 2.26 10.99
N SER A 9 2.70 1.82 11.42
CA SER A 9 1.83 1.02 10.57
C SER A 9 0.37 1.31 10.90
N TYR A 10 -0.47 1.30 9.86
CA TYR A 10 -1.90 1.44 10.06
C TYR A 10 -2.50 0.21 10.72
N ALA A 11 -1.90 -0.96 10.53
CA ALA A 11 -2.37 -2.18 11.16
C ALA A 11 -1.29 -2.69 12.10
N THR A 12 -1.69 -3.07 13.30
CA THR A 12 -0.75 -3.69 14.22
C THR A 12 -0.50 -5.13 13.80
N GLU A 13 0.56 -5.72 14.34
CA GLU A 13 0.84 -7.12 14.05
C GLU A 13 -0.35 -8.01 14.46
N ALA A 14 -0.96 -7.73 15.62
CA ALA A 14 -2.08 -8.51 16.09
C ALA A 14 -3.27 -8.36 15.15
N GLU A 15 -3.52 -7.15 14.64
CA GLU A 15 -4.60 -6.94 13.69
C GLU A 15 -4.37 -7.68 12.39
N ALA A 16 -3.13 -7.67 11.90
CA ALA A 16 -2.81 -8.37 10.67
C ALA A 16 -2.92 -9.88 10.86
N ASP A 17 -2.47 -10.39 12.00
CA ASP A 17 -2.60 -11.81 12.29
C ASP A 17 -4.06 -12.24 12.33
N ALA A 18 -4.92 -11.41 12.92
CA ALA A 18 -6.35 -11.70 12.94
C ALA A 18 -6.95 -11.64 11.53
N TYR A 19 -6.51 -10.66 10.73
CA TYR A 19 -6.98 -10.52 9.36
C TYR A 19 -6.67 -11.78 8.55
N PHE A 20 -5.44 -12.26 8.65
CA PHE A 20 -5.03 -13.43 7.86
C PHE A 20 -5.46 -14.75 8.49
N GLY A 21 -5.83 -14.74 9.76
CA GLY A 21 -6.26 -15.96 10.42
C GLY A 21 -7.45 -16.62 9.76
N SER A 22 -8.31 -15.83 9.11
CA SER A 22 -9.47 -16.37 8.42
C SER A 22 -9.29 -16.34 6.91
N SER A 23 -8.08 -16.14 6.42
CA SER A 23 -7.80 -16.00 4.99
C SER A 23 -7.26 -17.29 4.42
N PRO A 24 -7.55 -17.60 3.16
CA PRO A 24 -6.88 -18.71 2.49
C PRO A 24 -5.36 -18.51 2.40
N ASN A 25 -4.89 -17.28 2.53
CA ASN A 25 -3.47 -16.96 2.44
C ASN A 25 -2.76 -17.02 3.78
N ARG A 26 -3.41 -17.54 4.83
CA ARG A 26 -2.82 -17.52 6.16
C ARG A 26 -1.48 -18.24 6.23
N ARG A 27 -1.30 -19.29 5.44
CA ARG A 27 -0.03 -20.02 5.47
C ARG A 27 1.13 -19.16 5.02
N ASP A 28 0.91 -18.38 3.97
CA ASP A 28 1.97 -17.51 3.47
C ASP A 28 2.31 -16.44 4.48
N TRP A 29 1.29 -15.90 5.15
CA TRP A 29 1.54 -14.86 6.15
C TRP A 29 2.29 -15.41 7.34
N PHE A 30 1.83 -16.53 7.90
CA PHE A 30 2.44 -17.06 9.11
C PHE A 30 3.74 -17.83 8.86
N ALA A 31 4.09 -18.06 7.60
CA ALA A 31 5.39 -18.67 7.29
C ALA A 31 6.54 -17.68 7.51
N GLU A 32 6.25 -16.38 7.47
CA GLU A 32 7.27 -15.38 7.70
C GLU A 32 7.44 -15.13 9.18
N ASP A 33 8.64 -14.75 9.62
CA ASP A 33 8.82 -14.48 11.03
C ASP A 33 8.20 -13.14 11.41
N ALA A 34 8.05 -12.93 12.73
CA ALA A 34 7.32 -11.76 13.23
C ALA A 34 8.00 -10.46 12.83
N GLU A 35 9.32 -10.45 12.81
CA GLU A 35 10.04 -9.24 12.47
C GLU A 35 9.80 -8.85 11.01
N ASP A 36 9.84 -9.84 10.12
CA ASP A 36 9.59 -9.58 8.71
C ASP A 36 8.15 -9.14 8.49
N ARG A 37 7.19 -9.71 9.23
CA ARG A 37 5.81 -9.28 9.11
C ARG A 37 5.65 -7.82 9.54
N ARG A 38 6.29 -7.42 10.64
CA ARG A 38 6.22 -6.03 11.10
C ARG A 38 6.86 -5.10 10.10
N ALA A 39 8.01 -5.48 9.55
CA ALA A 39 8.69 -4.66 8.56
C ALA A 39 7.83 -4.48 7.32
N ALA A 40 7.17 -5.56 6.90
CA ALA A 40 6.30 -5.49 5.73
C ALA A 40 5.09 -4.58 5.96
N LEU A 41 4.52 -4.63 7.17
CA LEU A 41 3.39 -3.75 7.50
C LEU A 41 3.81 -2.29 7.49
N ALA A 42 4.99 -1.99 8.00
CA ALA A 42 5.51 -0.62 8.00
C ALA A 42 5.79 -0.14 6.59
N GLU A 43 6.39 -1.00 5.77
CA GLU A 43 6.67 -0.64 4.38
C GLU A 43 5.37 -0.45 3.60
N ALA A 44 4.40 -1.33 3.82
CA ALA A 44 3.11 -1.22 3.16
C ALA A 44 2.41 0.10 3.51
N THR A 45 2.54 0.53 4.76
CA THR A 45 1.97 1.80 5.17
C THR A 45 2.62 2.96 4.43
N ARG A 46 3.93 2.91 4.28
CA ARG A 46 4.64 3.94 3.51
C ARG A 46 4.18 3.95 2.05
N HIS A 47 3.94 2.77 1.47
CA HIS A 47 3.46 2.69 0.10
C HIS A 47 2.07 3.31 -0.03
N VAL A 48 1.18 3.02 0.91
CA VAL A 48 -0.16 3.59 0.90
C VAL A 48 -0.09 5.11 0.96
N ASP A 49 0.79 5.64 1.80
CA ASP A 49 0.85 7.08 2.00
C ASP A 49 1.47 7.85 0.84
N THR A 50 1.96 7.17 -0.20
CA THR A 50 2.41 7.86 -1.40
C THR A 50 1.25 8.24 -2.31
N TYR A 51 0.06 7.74 -2.05
CA TYR A 51 -1.11 8.05 -2.88
C TYR A 51 -1.77 9.33 -2.40
N ARG A 52 -2.62 9.90 -3.24
CA ARG A 52 -3.33 11.12 -2.90
C ARG A 52 -4.74 10.76 -2.45
N PHE A 53 -5.15 11.34 -1.35
CA PHE A 53 -6.43 11.01 -0.74
C PHE A 53 -7.39 12.18 -0.76
N ALA A 54 -8.67 11.87 -0.85
CA ALA A 54 -9.71 12.88 -0.74
C ALA A 54 -9.78 13.34 0.72
N GLY A 55 -10.27 14.55 0.92
CA GLY A 55 -10.44 15.09 2.27
C GLY A 55 -9.17 15.61 2.87
N ALA A 56 -9.11 15.66 4.17
CA ALA A 56 -7.98 16.24 4.89
C ALA A 56 -7.65 15.39 6.12
N ARG A 57 -6.39 15.40 6.51
CA ARG A 57 -5.97 14.73 7.74
C ARG A 57 -6.77 15.27 8.91
N THR A 58 -7.14 14.39 9.83
CA THR A 58 -7.88 14.81 11.00
C THR A 58 -7.07 15.81 11.83
N ASP A 59 -5.76 15.57 11.96
CA ASP A 59 -4.87 16.46 12.66
C ASP A 59 -3.72 16.77 11.72
N SER A 60 -3.50 18.05 11.44
CA SER A 60 -2.45 18.43 10.48
C SER A 60 -1.05 18.04 10.95
N TYR A 61 -0.88 17.73 12.22
CA TYR A 61 0.43 17.33 12.73
C TYR A 61 0.61 15.81 12.83
N GLN A 62 -0.40 15.03 12.44
CA GLN A 62 -0.24 13.57 12.50
C GLN A 62 0.80 13.11 11.47
N ASP A 63 1.51 12.04 11.81
CA ASP A 63 2.57 11.54 10.95
C ASP A 63 2.06 10.89 9.67
N LEU A 64 0.92 10.25 9.71
CA LEU A 64 0.39 9.48 8.57
C LEU A 64 -0.83 10.18 7.98
N GLU A 65 -1.23 9.73 6.79
CA GLU A 65 -2.35 10.35 6.09
C GLU A 65 -3.70 10.07 6.73
N PHE A 66 -3.84 8.98 7.43
CA PHE A 66 -5.08 8.65 8.14
C PHE A 66 -4.84 8.71 9.63
N PRO A 67 -5.87 9.01 10.43
CA PRO A 67 -7.28 9.18 10.07
C PRO A 67 -7.54 10.52 9.39
N ARG A 68 -8.67 10.62 8.71
CA ARG A 68 -9.00 11.81 7.94
C ARG A 68 -10.41 12.27 8.25
N ASP A 69 -10.69 13.52 7.89
CA ASP A 69 -12.02 14.09 7.92
C ASP A 69 -12.71 14.03 9.29
N GLY A 70 -11.92 14.25 10.32
CA GLY A 70 -12.47 14.31 11.68
C GLY A 70 -12.62 12.96 12.35
N GLU A 71 -12.34 11.87 11.64
CA GLU A 71 -12.40 10.56 12.27
C GLU A 71 -11.24 10.42 13.24
N THR A 72 -11.46 9.64 14.30
CA THR A 72 -10.41 9.44 15.28
C THR A 72 -9.65 8.14 15.07
N GLU A 73 -10.15 7.27 14.19
CA GLU A 73 -9.51 5.98 13.94
C GLU A 73 -9.29 5.76 12.47
N VAL A 74 -8.29 4.98 12.16
CA VAL A 74 -8.01 4.57 10.78
C VAL A 74 -9.11 3.62 10.34
N PRO A 75 -9.70 3.81 9.15
CA PRO A 75 -10.74 2.90 8.67
C PRO A 75 -10.23 1.48 8.54
N VAL A 76 -11.08 0.53 8.86
CA VAL A 76 -10.71 -0.89 8.77
C VAL A 76 -10.26 -1.23 7.35
N ARG A 77 -10.90 -0.62 6.35
CA ARG A 77 -10.54 -0.90 4.97
C ARG A 77 -9.12 -0.48 4.64
N VAL A 78 -8.64 0.61 5.26
CA VAL A 78 -7.25 1.04 5.08
C VAL A 78 -6.31 0.06 5.77
N LYS A 79 -6.70 -0.45 6.92
CA LYS A 79 -5.89 -1.47 7.60
C LYS A 79 -5.82 -2.75 6.77
N SER A 80 -6.94 -3.13 6.15
CA SER A 80 -6.96 -4.30 5.26
C SER A 80 -6.05 -4.07 4.05
N THR A 81 -6.04 -2.85 3.51
CA THR A 81 -5.15 -2.51 2.39
C THR A 81 -3.70 -2.76 2.77
N VAL A 82 -3.31 -2.30 3.95
CA VAL A 82 -1.93 -2.46 4.41
C VAL A 82 -1.61 -3.93 4.62
N CYS A 83 -2.55 -4.70 5.15
CA CYS A 83 -2.33 -6.13 5.33
C CYS A 83 -2.09 -6.82 3.98
N GLU A 84 -2.91 -6.52 2.98
CA GLU A 84 -2.75 -7.15 1.67
C GLU A 84 -1.46 -6.71 0.99
N GLN A 85 -1.09 -5.45 1.14
CA GLN A 85 0.15 -4.99 0.54
C GLN A 85 1.35 -5.64 1.24
N ALA A 86 1.28 -5.80 2.56
CA ALA A 86 2.37 -6.44 3.29
C ALA A 86 2.55 -7.88 2.82
N LEU A 87 1.46 -8.61 2.65
CA LEU A 87 1.56 -9.97 2.15
C LEU A 87 2.15 -10.00 0.74
N TYR A 88 1.73 -9.05 -0.10
CA TYR A 88 2.28 -8.95 -1.45
C TYR A 88 3.80 -8.76 -1.42
N LEU A 89 4.29 -7.90 -0.54
CA LEU A 89 5.72 -7.65 -0.45
C LEU A 89 6.47 -8.90 0.00
N LEU A 90 5.89 -9.63 0.95
CA LEU A 90 6.56 -10.82 1.49
C LEU A 90 6.56 -11.97 0.49
N THR A 91 5.50 -12.09 -0.32
CA THR A 91 5.43 -13.19 -1.27
C THR A 91 5.99 -12.84 -2.64
N ASN A 92 6.40 -11.60 -2.84
CA ASN A 92 7.02 -11.15 -4.08
C ASN A 92 8.27 -10.35 -3.75
N PRO A 93 9.33 -11.00 -3.26
CA PRO A 93 10.52 -10.26 -2.81
C PRO A 93 11.21 -9.46 -3.91
N ASP A 94 10.87 -9.74 -5.17
CA ASP A 94 11.42 -8.98 -6.28
C ASP A 94 10.52 -7.82 -6.71
N TRP A 95 9.59 -7.41 -5.85
CA TRP A 95 8.61 -6.40 -6.21
C TRP A 95 9.26 -5.08 -6.68
N GLU A 96 10.35 -4.69 -6.04
CA GLU A 96 10.99 -3.42 -6.37
C GLU A 96 11.69 -3.50 -7.72
N GLN A 97 12.37 -4.60 -7.98
CA GLN A 97 13.02 -4.80 -9.27
C GLN A 97 11.99 -4.84 -10.40
N ARG A 98 10.87 -5.50 -10.16
CA ARG A 98 9.82 -5.56 -11.19
C ARG A 98 9.21 -4.20 -11.44
N LEU A 99 8.99 -3.41 -10.39
CA LEU A 99 8.45 -2.08 -10.54
C LEU A 99 9.39 -1.21 -11.37
N ASN A 100 10.69 -1.26 -11.05
CA ASN A 100 11.67 -0.46 -11.77
C ASN A 100 11.80 -0.91 -13.23
N ALA A 101 11.79 -2.21 -13.47
CA ALA A 101 11.89 -2.73 -14.82
C ALA A 101 10.67 -2.33 -15.65
N HIS A 102 9.49 -2.39 -15.05
CA HIS A 102 8.28 -2.02 -15.75
C HIS A 102 8.29 -0.53 -16.09
N ALA A 103 8.73 0.30 -15.16
CA ALA A 103 8.81 1.73 -15.41
C ALA A 103 9.78 2.03 -16.55
N GLN A 104 10.91 1.33 -16.60
CA GLN A 104 11.88 1.51 -17.69
C GLN A 104 11.31 1.02 -19.00
N GLY A 105 10.59 -0.09 -18.99
CA GLY A 105 9.97 -0.61 -20.18
C GLY A 105 8.96 0.34 -20.78
N VAL A 106 8.15 0.93 -19.92
CA VAL A 106 7.16 1.91 -20.37
C VAL A 106 7.85 3.11 -20.97
N THR A 107 8.92 3.59 -20.33
CA THR A 107 9.66 4.72 -20.84
C THR A 107 10.27 4.40 -22.20
N SER A 108 10.83 3.21 -22.36
CA SER A 108 11.42 2.84 -23.63
C SER A 108 10.38 2.73 -24.72
N GLN A 109 9.22 2.21 -24.39
CA GLN A 109 8.21 2.01 -25.39
C GLN A 109 7.51 3.29 -25.80
N SER A 110 7.65 4.32 -25.02
CA SER A 110 7.01 5.56 -25.37
C SER A 110 7.56 6.10 -26.67
N THR A 111 8.77 5.74 -27.03
CA THR A 111 9.34 6.17 -28.29
C THR A 111 8.73 5.44 -29.45
N GLY A 112 8.18 4.26 -29.22
CA GLY A 112 7.54 3.51 -30.26
C GLY A 112 6.07 3.85 -30.43
N GLY A 113 5.57 4.74 -29.60
CA GLY A 113 4.19 5.14 -29.72
C GLY A 113 3.21 4.07 -29.32
N SER A 114 3.62 3.13 -28.54
CA SER A 114 2.75 2.03 -28.19
C SER A 114 1.68 2.45 -27.22
N VAL A 115 0.44 2.24 -27.59
CA VAL A 115 -0.65 2.60 -26.76
C VAL A 115 -0.90 1.59 -25.70
N GLU A 116 -0.47 0.40 -25.92
CA GLU A 116 -0.68 -0.65 -24.95
C GLU A 116 -0.06 -0.36 -23.63
N SER A 117 0.95 0.50 -23.59
CA SER A 117 1.61 0.77 -22.34
C SER A 117 0.69 1.48 -21.35
N TYR A 118 -0.44 2.02 -21.80
CA TYR A 118 -1.33 2.63 -20.87
C TYR A 118 -1.91 1.63 -19.90
N GLY A 119 -2.34 0.49 -20.38
CA GLY A 119 -2.92 -0.50 -19.51
C GLY A 119 -1.91 -1.17 -18.62
N ALA A 120 -0.62 -1.02 -18.98
CA ALA A 120 0.43 -1.66 -18.24
C ALA A 120 1.10 -0.71 -17.26
N ARG A 121 0.39 0.28 -16.78
CA ARG A 121 0.94 1.25 -15.87
C ARG A 121 1.44 0.58 -14.60
N ALA A 122 2.66 0.92 -14.20
CA ALA A 122 3.23 0.37 -12.98
C ALA A 122 2.54 0.94 -11.76
N GLU A 123 2.17 0.09 -10.83
CA GLU A 123 1.57 0.50 -9.59
C GLU A 123 2.40 -0.02 -8.44
N LEU A 124 2.55 0.79 -7.41
CA LEU A 124 3.27 0.39 -6.22
C LEU A 124 2.44 -0.61 -5.41
N LEU A 125 1.14 -0.37 -5.29
CA LEU A 125 0.28 -1.28 -4.55
C LEU A 125 -0.14 -2.46 -5.42
N SER A 126 -0.30 -3.61 -4.79
CA SER A 126 -0.85 -4.77 -5.49
C SER A 126 -2.27 -4.45 -5.94
N ALA A 127 -2.76 -5.20 -6.92
CA ALA A 127 -4.09 -4.95 -7.45
C ALA A 127 -5.15 -5.04 -6.36
N LYS A 128 -5.01 -6.00 -5.47
CA LYS A 128 -6.00 -6.17 -4.39
C LYS A 128 -5.92 -5.03 -3.40
N ALA A 129 -4.73 -4.61 -3.03
CA ALA A 129 -4.55 -3.50 -2.10
C ALA A 129 -5.11 -2.21 -2.71
N LEU A 130 -4.81 -1.97 -3.98
CA LEU A 130 -5.29 -0.77 -4.64
C LEU A 130 -6.81 -0.75 -4.70
N ARG A 131 -7.42 -1.89 -4.96
CA ARG A 131 -8.87 -1.98 -5.02
C ARG A 131 -9.50 -1.63 -3.68
N LEU A 132 -8.88 -2.08 -2.59
CA LEU A 132 -9.38 -1.75 -1.26
C LEU A 132 -9.23 -0.27 -0.94
N LEU A 133 -8.15 0.34 -1.41
CA LEU A 133 -7.85 1.73 -1.09
C LEU A 133 -8.61 2.72 -1.96
N ARG A 134 -9.07 2.26 -3.13
CA ARG A 134 -9.63 3.15 -4.13
C ARG A 134 -10.73 4.10 -3.64
N PRO A 135 -11.64 3.69 -2.76
CA PRO A 135 -12.68 4.60 -2.31
C PRO A 135 -12.16 5.86 -1.60
N TYR A 136 -10.94 5.82 -1.11
CA TYR A 136 -10.38 6.95 -0.37
C TYR A 136 -9.52 7.85 -1.24
N LEU A 137 -9.25 7.45 -2.48
CA LEU A 137 -8.33 8.19 -3.33
C LEU A 137 -8.99 9.42 -3.92
N LEU A 138 -8.16 10.43 -4.12
CA LEU A 138 -8.62 11.66 -4.74
C LEU A 138 -9.00 11.38 -6.19
N ARG A 139 -10.20 11.76 -6.58
CA ARG A 139 -10.65 11.51 -7.93
C ARG A 139 -10.38 12.64 -8.87
N GLY A 140 -9.90 13.72 -8.36
CA GLY A 140 -9.73 14.88 -9.18
C GLY A 140 -8.81 14.69 -10.34
N GLY A 141 -7.94 13.73 -10.20
CA GLY A 141 -7.01 13.52 -11.28
C GLY A 141 -7.68 13.22 -12.56
N LYS A 142 -8.88 12.64 -12.50
CA LYS A 142 -9.43 12.28 -13.68
C LYS A 142 -10.00 13.44 -14.25
N LEU A 143 -10.10 14.37 -13.54
CA LEU A 143 -10.59 15.41 -14.13
C LEU A 143 -9.72 16.02 -14.82
N VAL A 144 -8.93 15.61 -14.69
CA VAL A 144 -8.27 16.24 -15.46
C VAL A 144 -7.89 16.03 -16.20
#